data_deac49720e4790bb563cf554aea6afbf
#
_entry.id   deac49720e4790bb563cf554aea6afbf
#
_cell.length_a   1.000
_cell.length_b   1.000
_cell.length_c   1.000
_cell.angle_alpha   90.00
_cell.angle_beta   90.00
_cell.angle_gamma   90.00
#
_symmetry.space_group_name_H-M   'P 1'
#
loop_
_entity.id
_entity.type
_entity.pdbx_description
1 polymer ?
#
loop_
_entity_poly.entity_id
_entity_poly.type
_entity_poly.pdbx_seq_one_letter_code
_entity_poly.pdbx_strand_id
1 'polypeptide(L)'
;MEKQDIKTNPNLVDALGYYIKNKRLQKKIGLREMADKLNISPAYLSNLESGKHNMINPLLLKKISKTLEVDHLKLFKIIGYTDKDMEELKKEIMSEILDELEDIDIGELIKELLDMDFEKIELVKQYVSLLKKSN
;
A
#
# COMPACT_ATOMS: atom_id res chain seq x y z
N MET A 1 -2.02 15.02 1.42
CA MET A 1 -1.58 14.49 0.11
C MET A 1 -2.77 14.17 -0.75
N GLU A 2 -2.92 14.80 -1.86
CA GLU A 2 -4.01 14.52 -2.77
C GLU A 2 -3.82 13.14 -3.40
N LYS A 3 -4.91 12.37 -3.44
CA LYS A 3 -4.91 11.04 -4.04
C LYS A 3 -5.10 11.20 -5.56
N GLN A 4 -4.02 11.51 -6.25
CA GLN A 4 -4.05 11.67 -7.70
C GLN A 4 -3.54 10.40 -8.38
N ASP A 5 -4.12 10.11 -9.53
CA ASP A 5 -3.64 9.03 -10.38
C ASP A 5 -2.27 9.40 -10.95
N ILE A 6 -1.41 8.41 -11.04
CA ILE A 6 -0.05 8.56 -11.54
C ILE A 6 -0.05 8.36 -13.04
N LYS A 7 0.39 9.38 -13.79
CA LYS A 7 0.60 9.26 -15.23
C LYS A 7 1.94 8.56 -15.46
N THR A 8 1.92 7.42 -16.13
CA THR A 8 3.09 6.58 -16.31
C THR A 8 3.49 6.45 -17.78
N ASN A 9 4.75 6.05 -18.00
CA ASN A 9 5.22 5.67 -19.31
C ASN A 9 4.50 4.39 -19.78
N PRO A 10 3.98 4.32 -21.03
CA PRO A 10 3.28 3.14 -21.53
C PRO A 10 4.05 1.82 -21.38
N ASN A 11 5.37 1.83 -21.55
CA ASN A 11 6.19 0.63 -21.38
C ASN A 11 6.20 0.13 -19.93
N LEU A 12 6.13 1.05 -18.97
CA LEU A 12 6.10 0.70 -17.55
C LEU A 12 4.71 0.19 -17.15
N VAL A 13 3.66 0.73 -17.76
CA VAL A 13 2.28 0.25 -17.55
C VAL A 13 2.12 -1.17 -18.08
N ASP A 14 2.69 -1.47 -19.24
CA ASP A 14 2.73 -2.85 -19.79
C ASP A 14 3.45 -3.80 -18.84
N ALA A 15 4.60 -3.41 -18.31
CA ALA A 15 5.37 -4.22 -17.36
C ALA A 15 4.58 -4.47 -16.07
N LEU A 16 3.91 -3.47 -15.55
CA LEU A 16 3.08 -3.60 -14.37
C LEU A 16 1.89 -4.52 -14.62
N GLY A 17 1.18 -4.34 -15.73
CA GLY A 17 0.04 -5.18 -16.11
C GLY A 17 0.45 -6.64 -16.26
N TYR A 18 1.56 -6.90 -16.92
CA TYR A 18 2.13 -8.23 -17.08
C TYR A 18 2.46 -8.87 -15.73
N TYR A 19 3.10 -8.12 -14.85
CA TYR A 19 3.45 -8.59 -13.50
C TYR A 19 2.19 -8.97 -12.70
N ILE A 20 1.19 -8.09 -12.70
CA ILE A 20 -0.07 -8.32 -11.98
C ILE A 20 -0.77 -9.57 -12.50
N LYS A 21 -0.88 -9.70 -13.83
CA LYS A 21 -1.51 -10.86 -14.46
C LYS A 21 -0.81 -12.16 -14.10
N ASN A 22 0.52 -12.20 -14.19
CA ASN A 22 1.28 -13.40 -13.87
C ASN A 22 1.15 -13.79 -12.40
N LYS A 23 1.21 -12.84 -11.48
CA LYS A 23 1.02 -13.12 -10.06
C LYS A 23 -0.38 -13.62 -9.77
N ARG A 24 -1.39 -13.04 -10.40
CA ARG A 24 -2.77 -13.50 -10.28
C ARG A 24 -2.92 -14.94 -10.75
N LEU A 25 -2.37 -15.26 -11.89
CA LEU A 25 -2.43 -16.63 -12.44
C LEU A 25 -1.64 -17.63 -11.59
N GLN A 26 -0.48 -17.24 -11.07
CA GLN A 26 0.29 -18.08 -10.13
C GLN A 26 -0.51 -18.43 -8.88
N LYS A 27 -1.31 -17.50 -8.40
CA LYS A 27 -2.18 -17.72 -7.22
C LYS A 27 -3.50 -18.38 -7.58
N LYS A 28 -3.72 -18.70 -8.85
CA LYS A 28 -4.94 -19.33 -9.34
C LYS A 28 -6.20 -18.52 -9.03
N ILE A 29 -6.10 -17.20 -9.09
CA ILE A 29 -7.21 -16.27 -8.87
C ILE A 29 -7.81 -15.92 -10.24
N GLY A 30 -9.13 -16.08 -10.38
CA GLY A 30 -9.83 -15.68 -11.59
C GLY A 30 -9.91 -14.16 -11.74
N LEU A 31 -10.06 -13.68 -12.98
CA LEU A 31 -10.14 -12.24 -13.26
C LEU A 31 -11.29 -11.58 -12.49
N ARG A 32 -12.49 -12.18 -12.56
CA ARG A 32 -13.67 -11.65 -11.87
C ARG A 32 -13.52 -11.70 -10.35
N GLU A 33 -12.96 -12.77 -9.84
CA GLU A 33 -12.70 -12.93 -8.42
C GLU A 33 -11.79 -11.81 -7.89
N MET A 34 -10.69 -11.55 -8.60
CA MET A 34 -9.77 -10.48 -8.20
C MET A 34 -10.43 -9.10 -8.36
N ALA A 35 -11.17 -8.86 -9.44
CA ALA A 35 -11.88 -7.60 -9.64
C ALA A 35 -12.87 -7.32 -8.50
N ASP A 36 -13.60 -8.33 -8.04
CA ASP A 36 -14.51 -8.22 -6.89
C ASP A 36 -13.75 -7.85 -5.61
N LYS A 37 -12.62 -8.51 -5.35
CA LYS A 37 -11.78 -8.21 -4.19
C LYS A 37 -11.25 -6.78 -4.21
N LEU A 38 -10.96 -6.26 -5.39
CA LEU A 38 -10.45 -4.90 -5.58
C LEU A 38 -11.56 -3.85 -5.67
N ASN A 39 -12.82 -4.28 -5.74
CA ASN A 39 -13.97 -3.41 -5.96
C ASN A 39 -13.87 -2.60 -7.26
N ILE A 40 -13.46 -3.26 -8.33
CA ILE A 40 -13.37 -2.70 -9.67
C ILE A 40 -14.09 -3.64 -10.66
N SER A 41 -14.38 -3.16 -11.86
CA SER A 41 -14.97 -4.01 -12.89
C SER A 41 -13.95 -4.99 -13.47
N PRO A 42 -14.38 -6.19 -13.92
CA PRO A 42 -13.49 -7.09 -14.63
C PRO A 42 -12.86 -6.47 -15.88
N ALA A 43 -13.60 -5.63 -16.59
CA ALA A 43 -13.09 -4.91 -17.77
C ALA A 43 -11.96 -3.95 -17.39
N TYR A 44 -12.09 -3.24 -16.26
CA TYR A 44 -11.05 -2.36 -15.75
C TYR A 44 -9.79 -3.16 -15.44
N LEU A 45 -9.91 -4.25 -14.71
CA LEU A 45 -8.77 -5.11 -14.38
C LEU A 45 -8.10 -5.68 -15.63
N SER A 46 -8.89 -6.16 -16.59
CA SER A 46 -8.38 -6.67 -17.87
C SER A 46 -7.58 -5.61 -18.61
N ASN A 47 -8.07 -4.38 -18.65
CA ASN A 47 -7.37 -3.26 -19.28
C ASN A 47 -6.08 -2.91 -18.53
N LEU A 48 -6.09 -2.96 -17.20
CA LEU A 48 -4.89 -2.74 -16.40
C LEU A 48 -3.83 -3.79 -16.69
N GLU A 49 -4.22 -5.06 -16.74
CA GLU A 49 -3.31 -6.19 -17.05
C GLU A 49 -2.76 -6.12 -18.47
N SER A 50 -3.51 -5.52 -19.39
CA SER A 50 -3.08 -5.35 -20.79
C SER A 50 -2.29 -4.07 -21.04
N GLY A 51 -2.04 -3.27 -20.01
CA GLY A 51 -1.29 -2.03 -20.15
C GLY A 51 -2.04 -0.90 -20.84
N LYS A 52 -3.36 -0.94 -20.88
CA LYS A 52 -4.18 0.08 -21.57
C LYS A 52 -4.44 1.33 -20.74
N HIS A 53 -4.19 1.28 -19.43
CA HIS A 53 -4.33 2.45 -18.56
C HIS A 53 -3.04 3.24 -18.50
N ASN A 54 -3.11 4.54 -18.76
CA ASN A 54 -1.97 5.46 -18.68
C ASN A 54 -1.92 6.21 -17.35
N MET A 55 -2.91 6.01 -16.49
CA MET A 55 -2.98 6.60 -15.15
C MET A 55 -3.32 5.50 -14.14
N ILE A 56 -2.61 5.48 -13.02
CA ILE A 56 -2.75 4.44 -12.02
C ILE A 56 -2.98 5.08 -10.66
N ASN A 57 -4.02 4.62 -9.97
CA ASN A 57 -4.35 5.07 -8.63
C ASN A 57 -3.47 4.36 -7.60
N PRO A 58 -2.72 5.11 -6.75
CA PRO A 58 -1.86 4.50 -5.74
C PRO A 58 -2.60 3.62 -4.73
N LEU A 59 -3.84 3.97 -4.38
CA LEU A 59 -4.64 3.15 -3.47
C LEU A 59 -5.01 1.81 -4.09
N LEU A 60 -5.28 1.80 -5.40
CA LEU A 60 -5.54 0.56 -6.12
C LEU A 60 -4.30 -0.34 -6.11
N LEU A 61 -3.12 0.23 -6.31
CA LEU A 61 -1.85 -0.53 -6.22
C LEU A 61 -1.68 -1.18 -4.86
N LYS A 62 -2.00 -0.47 -3.78
CA LYS A 62 -1.96 -1.03 -2.43
C LYS A 62 -2.93 -2.21 -2.27
N LYS A 63 -4.15 -2.07 -2.76
CA LYS A 63 -5.15 -3.15 -2.72
C LYS A 63 -4.69 -4.36 -3.52
N ILE A 64 -4.11 -4.14 -4.70
CA ILE A 64 -3.55 -5.19 -5.53
C ILE A 64 -2.43 -5.91 -4.79
N SER A 65 -1.53 -5.18 -4.15
CA SER A 65 -0.43 -5.77 -3.39
C SER A 65 -0.92 -6.66 -2.26
N LYS A 66 -1.94 -6.24 -1.55
CA LYS A 66 -2.56 -7.05 -0.48
C LYS A 66 -3.21 -8.31 -1.04
N THR A 67 -3.97 -8.19 -2.13
CA THR A 67 -4.66 -9.32 -2.75
C THR A 67 -3.67 -10.35 -3.30
N LEU A 68 -2.57 -9.90 -3.89
CA LEU A 68 -1.54 -10.78 -4.45
C LEU A 68 -0.46 -11.16 -3.44
N GLU A 69 -0.49 -10.61 -2.23
CA GLU A 69 0.50 -10.85 -1.18
C GLU A 69 1.93 -10.52 -1.65
N VAL A 70 2.06 -9.40 -2.35
CA VAL A 70 3.35 -8.87 -2.78
C VAL A 70 3.61 -7.52 -2.13
N ASP A 71 4.88 -7.13 -2.06
CA ASP A 71 5.26 -5.83 -1.51
C ASP A 71 4.77 -4.70 -2.43
N HIS A 72 4.00 -3.76 -1.89
CA HIS A 72 3.50 -2.63 -2.66
C HIS A 72 4.64 -1.74 -3.19
N LEU A 73 5.77 -1.69 -2.52
CA LEU A 73 6.95 -0.95 -2.99
C LEU A 73 7.45 -1.50 -4.33
N LYS A 74 7.35 -2.81 -4.53
CA LYS A 74 7.73 -3.44 -5.79
C LYS A 74 6.84 -2.97 -6.94
N LEU A 75 5.54 -2.85 -6.72
CA LEU A 75 4.62 -2.33 -7.74
C LEU A 75 4.94 -0.88 -8.09
N PHE A 76 5.20 -0.05 -7.09
CA PHE A 76 5.60 1.34 -7.32
C PHE A 76 6.91 1.45 -8.10
N LYS A 77 7.89 0.61 -7.80
CA LYS A 77 9.17 0.59 -8.53
C LYS A 77 8.97 0.18 -10.00
N ILE A 78 8.10 -0.77 -10.27
CA ILE A 78 7.80 -1.19 -11.65
C ILE A 78 7.28 -0.02 -12.49
N ILE A 79 6.46 0.86 -11.92
CA ILE A 79 5.93 2.02 -12.65
C ILE A 79 6.85 3.25 -12.62
N GLY A 80 8.08 3.08 -12.14
CA GLY A 80 9.13 4.10 -12.27
C GLY A 80 9.44 4.93 -11.04
N TYR A 81 8.88 4.59 -9.87
CA TYR A 81 9.27 5.25 -8.63
C TYR A 81 10.69 4.87 -8.25
N THR A 82 11.52 5.87 -8.01
CA THR A 82 12.90 5.66 -7.55
C THR A 82 12.93 5.50 -6.02
N ASP A 83 14.08 5.04 -5.50
CA ASP A 83 14.28 4.98 -4.04
C ASP A 83 14.16 6.38 -3.42
N LYS A 84 14.59 7.42 -4.13
CA LYS A 84 14.43 8.81 -3.69
C LYS A 84 12.95 9.20 -3.59
N ASP A 85 12.15 8.84 -4.58
CA ASP A 85 10.70 9.11 -4.57
C ASP A 85 10.03 8.40 -3.38
N MET A 86 10.44 7.17 -3.09
CA MET A 86 9.91 6.42 -1.96
C MET A 86 10.29 7.05 -0.63
N GLU A 87 11.50 7.57 -0.49
CA GLU A 87 11.94 8.29 0.71
C GLU A 87 11.17 9.60 0.91
N GLU A 88 10.92 10.34 -0.16
CA GLU A 88 10.10 11.56 -0.10
C GLU A 88 8.67 11.26 0.33
N LEU A 89 8.06 10.23 -0.24
CA LEU A 89 6.72 9.78 0.13
C LEU A 89 6.64 9.38 1.60
N LYS A 90 7.65 8.65 2.07
CA LYS A 90 7.76 8.23 3.47
C LYS A 90 7.80 9.44 4.40
N LYS A 91 8.58 10.46 4.05
CA LYS A 91 8.66 11.71 4.83
C LYS A 91 7.33 12.45 4.90
N GLU A 92 6.60 12.52 3.78
CA GLU A 92 5.28 13.15 3.75
C GLU A 92 4.29 12.42 4.67
N ILE A 93 4.25 11.10 4.60
CA ILE A 93 3.38 10.28 5.45
C ILE A 93 3.75 10.46 6.92
N MET A 94 5.04 10.48 7.25
CA MET A 94 5.49 10.69 8.62
C MET A 94 5.11 12.08 9.14
N SER A 95 5.21 13.10 8.30
CA SER A 95 4.77 14.45 8.65
C SER A 95 3.26 14.50 8.95
N GLU A 96 2.45 13.86 8.14
CA GLU A 96 1.00 13.76 8.38
C GLU A 96 0.68 13.05 9.71
N ILE A 97 1.39 11.97 10.00
CA ILE A 97 1.22 11.24 11.27
C ILE A 97 1.59 12.12 12.46
N LEU A 98 2.69 12.87 12.36
CA LEU A 98 3.12 13.78 13.43
C LEU A 98 2.09 14.89 13.67
N ASP A 99 1.50 15.44 12.60
CA ASP A 99 0.46 16.46 12.71
C ASP A 99 -0.78 15.89 13.43
N GLU A 100 -1.18 14.68 13.10
CA GLU A 100 -2.30 14.02 13.80
C GLU A 100 -1.99 13.74 15.27
N LEU A 101 -0.75 13.39 15.59
CA LEU A 101 -0.33 13.12 16.96
C LEU A 101 -0.30 14.38 17.83
N GLU A 102 -0.13 15.56 17.27
CA GLU A 102 -0.22 16.82 18.02
C GLU A 102 -1.59 17.05 18.64
N ASP A 103 -2.64 16.54 18.01
CA ASP A 103 -4.03 16.67 18.48
C ASP A 103 -4.42 15.58 19.48
N ILE A 104 -3.55 14.62 19.77
CA ILE A 104 -3.83 13.52 20.69
C ILE A 104 -3.53 13.97 22.12
N ASP A 105 -4.53 13.82 22.99
CA ASP A 105 -4.32 13.96 24.43
C ASP A 105 -3.53 12.76 24.96
N ILE A 106 -2.28 13.01 25.34
CA ILE A 106 -1.39 11.98 25.87
C ILE A 106 -1.97 11.33 27.14
N GLY A 107 -2.69 12.09 27.96
CA GLY A 107 -3.37 11.55 29.12
C GLY A 107 -4.42 10.51 28.76
N GLU A 108 -5.24 10.77 27.75
CA GLU A 108 -6.22 9.80 27.25
C GLU A 108 -5.54 8.56 26.67
N LEU A 109 -4.47 8.74 25.89
CA LEU A 109 -3.72 7.63 25.33
C LEU A 109 -3.17 6.72 26.42
N ILE A 110 -2.62 7.30 27.48
CA ILE A 110 -2.12 6.53 28.63
C ILE A 110 -3.23 5.77 29.30
N LYS A 111 -4.42 6.37 29.48
CA LYS A 111 -5.57 5.67 30.04
C LYS A 111 -6.00 4.49 29.18
N GLU A 112 -6.07 4.65 27.87
CA GLU A 112 -6.38 3.56 26.95
C GLU A 112 -5.37 2.42 27.05
N LEU A 113 -4.08 2.73 27.15
CA LEU A 113 -3.02 1.73 27.32
C LEU A 113 -3.17 0.99 28.65
N LEU A 114 -3.51 1.69 29.74
CA LEU A 114 -3.71 1.07 31.05
C LEU A 114 -4.93 0.15 31.10
N ASP A 115 -5.95 0.42 30.29
CA ASP A 115 -7.15 -0.40 30.19
C ASP A 115 -6.97 -1.64 29.30
N MET A 116 -5.86 -1.72 28.54
CA MET A 116 -5.56 -2.88 27.74
C MET A 116 -5.17 -4.08 28.61
N ASP A 117 -5.51 -5.28 28.13
CA ASP A 117 -5.04 -6.50 28.77
C ASP A 117 -3.51 -6.66 28.62
N PHE A 118 -2.94 -7.49 29.46
CA PHE A 118 -1.49 -7.70 29.51
C PHE A 118 -0.89 -8.15 28.16
N GLU A 119 -1.59 -9.01 27.43
CA GLU A 119 -1.12 -9.50 26.11
C GLU A 119 -1.02 -8.37 25.09
N LYS A 120 -2.00 -7.48 25.05
CA LYS A 120 -1.99 -6.34 24.14
C LYS A 120 -0.86 -5.37 24.46
N ILE A 121 -0.62 -5.10 25.75
CA ILE A 121 0.49 -4.24 26.19
C ILE A 121 1.83 -4.84 25.76
N GLU A 122 2.02 -6.14 25.90
CA GLU A 122 3.24 -6.82 25.47
C GLU A 122 3.43 -6.72 23.95
N LEU A 123 2.37 -6.85 23.15
CA LEU A 123 2.43 -6.67 21.70
C LEU A 123 2.85 -5.25 21.32
N VAL A 124 2.31 -4.23 21.97
CA VAL A 124 2.71 -2.83 21.76
C VAL A 124 4.18 -2.64 22.08
N LYS A 125 4.64 -3.19 23.20
CA LYS A 125 6.05 -3.12 23.63
C LYS A 125 6.98 -3.76 22.60
N GLN A 126 6.63 -4.94 22.09
CA GLN A 126 7.39 -5.62 21.04
C GLN A 126 7.46 -4.80 19.76
N TYR A 127 6.33 -4.22 19.36
CA TYR A 127 6.26 -3.38 18.16
C TYR A 127 7.17 -2.15 18.28
N VAL A 128 7.12 -1.45 19.41
CA VAL A 128 7.99 -0.30 19.68
C VAL A 128 9.47 -0.69 19.65
N SER A 129 9.81 -1.84 20.24
CA SER A 129 11.18 -2.36 20.21
C SER A 129 11.66 -2.64 18.79
N LEU A 130 10.81 -3.22 17.94
CA LEU A 130 11.13 -3.47 16.52
C LEU A 130 11.37 -2.17 15.77
N LEU A 131 10.54 -1.15 15.99
CA LEU A 131 10.71 0.16 15.37
C LEU A 131 12.05 0.79 15.74
N LYS A 132 12.47 0.67 17.00
CA LYS A 132 13.77 1.19 17.46
C LYS A 132 14.95 0.48 16.83
N LYS A 133 14.84 -0.82 16.57
CA LYS A 133 15.92 -1.63 15.96
C LYS A 133 16.03 -1.42 14.46
N SER A 134 15.01 -0.90 13.81
CA SER A 134 14.97 -0.70 12.35
C SER A 134 15.74 0.53 11.88
N ASN A 135 16.26 1.34 12.79
CA ASN A 135 17.02 2.54 12.47
C ASN A 135 18.52 2.26 12.43
#